data_24173c975e4071d4b03f868d497f5241
#
_entry.id   24173c975e4071d4b03f868d497f5241
#
_cell.length_a   1.000
_cell.length_b   1.000
_cell.length_c   1.000
_cell.angle_alpha   90.00
_cell.angle_beta   90.00
_cell.angle_gamma   90.00
#
_symmetry.space_group_name_H-M   'P 1'
#
loop_
_entity.id
_entity.type
_entity.pdbx_description
1 polymer ?
#
loop_
_entity_poly.entity_id
_entity_poly.type
_entity_poly.pdbx_seq_one_letter_code
_entity_poly.pdbx_strand_id
1 'polypeptide(L)'
;MKRLAEQPGEWIDRSKSISFSFEGRRYQGYQGDTLTSALMACGVRTLGRSFKYHRRRGALSVANHDVNAMVQAVHAGRSVPNARADLLPIVEGLAATAVNAKGGLAGDRRALLDSLSAFLPVGFYYKAFYGKRLFPYWERLFRELTGLGEVDLQAPRSVSAKRYEFADVVVVGGGPSGLAAALAAANAGADVALVDENPQFGGSGIYALGSDPAALGR
;
A
#
# COMPACT_ATOMS: atom_id res chain seq x y z
N MET A 1 -13.55 17.54 3.63
CA MET A 1 -12.58 16.65 4.27
C MET A 1 -13.07 16.36 5.70
N LYS A 2 -13.20 15.08 6.08
CA LYS A 2 -13.65 14.69 7.43
C LYS A 2 -12.47 14.05 8.16
N ARG A 3 -11.75 14.84 8.97
CA ARG A 3 -10.67 14.37 9.82
C ARG A 3 -11.05 14.56 11.28
N LEU A 4 -10.48 13.74 12.14
CA LEU A 4 -10.50 13.98 13.59
C LEU A 4 -9.75 15.29 13.90
N ALA A 5 -9.98 15.84 15.07
CA ALA A 5 -9.17 16.95 15.56
C ALA A 5 -7.69 16.55 15.59
N GLU A 6 -6.82 17.53 15.41
CA GLU A 6 -5.38 17.33 15.50
C GLU A 6 -5.00 16.77 16.86
N GLN A 7 -4.10 15.80 16.89
CA GLN A 7 -3.65 15.14 18.10
C GLN A 7 -2.15 15.40 18.32
N PRO A 8 -1.71 15.55 19.55
CA PRO A 8 -0.28 15.62 19.87
C PRO A 8 0.45 14.39 19.32
N GLY A 9 1.58 14.61 18.63
CA GLY A 9 2.36 13.54 18.01
C GLY A 9 1.83 13.04 16.66
N GLU A 10 0.84 13.71 16.08
CA GLU A 10 0.36 13.42 14.72
C GLU A 10 1.49 13.61 13.69
N TRP A 11 1.67 12.63 12.82
CA TRP A 11 2.70 12.70 11.77
C TRP A 11 2.30 13.52 10.56
N ILE A 12 1.04 13.90 10.48
CA ILE A 12 0.47 14.66 9.37
C ILE A 12 0.65 16.14 9.65
N ASP A 13 1.50 16.79 8.84
CA ASP A 13 1.68 18.25 8.90
C ASP A 13 0.53 18.95 8.18
N ARG A 14 -0.47 19.36 8.92
CA ARG A 14 -1.69 20.00 8.39
C ARG A 14 -1.45 21.41 7.82
N SER A 15 -0.29 22.00 8.07
CA SER A 15 0.09 23.28 7.48
C SER A 15 0.51 23.17 6.02
N LYS A 16 0.88 21.95 5.58
CA LYS A 16 1.38 21.69 4.23
C LYS A 16 0.41 20.84 3.43
N SER A 17 -0.44 21.53 2.67
CA SER A 17 -1.38 20.89 1.75
C SER A 17 -0.67 20.32 0.53
N ILE A 18 -1.04 19.13 0.10
CA ILE A 18 -0.52 18.41 -1.06
C ILE A 18 -1.68 18.06 -1.99
N SER A 19 -1.51 18.36 -3.29
CA SER A 19 -2.50 18.00 -4.33
C SER A 19 -2.03 16.75 -5.07
N PHE A 20 -2.93 15.80 -5.22
CA PHE A 20 -2.70 14.57 -5.94
C PHE A 20 -3.95 14.15 -6.72
N SER A 21 -3.83 13.12 -7.56
CA SER A 21 -4.98 12.57 -8.28
C SER A 21 -5.15 11.08 -8.02
N PHE A 22 -6.40 10.64 -7.96
CA PHE A 22 -6.78 9.24 -7.90
C PHE A 22 -7.95 8.97 -8.85
N GLU A 23 -7.83 7.96 -9.70
CA GLU A 23 -8.81 7.65 -10.75
C GLU A 23 -9.17 8.88 -11.63
N GLY A 24 -8.17 9.72 -11.95
CA GLY A 24 -8.33 10.92 -12.74
C GLY A 24 -9.00 12.11 -12.03
N ARG A 25 -9.38 11.97 -10.75
CA ARG A 25 -9.94 13.06 -9.94
C ARG A 25 -8.88 13.66 -9.05
N ARG A 26 -8.90 14.97 -8.87
CA ARG A 26 -7.99 15.69 -7.96
C ARG A 26 -8.52 15.63 -6.52
N TYR A 27 -7.58 15.45 -5.60
CA TYR A 27 -7.79 15.43 -4.16
C TYR A 27 -6.72 16.25 -3.47
N GLN A 28 -6.98 16.62 -2.24
CA GLN A 28 -6.03 17.27 -1.35
C GLN A 28 -5.84 16.45 -0.10
N GLY A 29 -4.60 16.34 0.35
CA GLY A 29 -4.19 15.81 1.62
C GLY A 29 -3.14 16.70 2.24
N TYR A 30 -2.40 16.20 3.18
CA TYR A 30 -1.33 16.92 3.88
C TYR A 30 -0.04 16.13 3.85
N GLN A 31 1.08 16.80 4.05
CA GLN A 31 2.37 16.12 4.18
C GLN A 31 2.30 15.11 5.34
N GLY A 32 2.79 13.90 5.11
CA GLY A 32 2.70 12.78 6.06
C GLY A 32 1.50 11.86 5.83
N ASP A 33 0.51 12.28 5.03
CA ASP A 33 -0.55 11.35 4.61
C ASP A 33 -0.02 10.26 3.70
N THR A 34 -0.56 9.06 3.86
CA THR A 34 -0.53 8.03 2.81
C THR A 34 -1.69 8.23 1.84
N LEU A 35 -1.63 7.59 0.68
CA LEU A 35 -2.72 7.65 -0.30
C LEU A 35 -4.05 7.19 0.33
N THR A 36 -4.02 6.12 1.12
CA THR A 36 -5.22 5.62 1.81
C THR A 36 -5.77 6.63 2.80
N SER A 37 -4.93 7.21 3.68
CA SER A 37 -5.39 8.15 4.71
C SER A 37 -5.97 9.42 4.11
N ALA A 38 -5.32 9.97 3.08
CA ALA A 38 -5.80 11.15 2.37
C ALA A 38 -7.13 10.91 1.66
N LEU A 39 -7.26 9.78 0.95
CA LEU A 39 -8.51 9.42 0.25
C LEU A 39 -9.67 9.18 1.21
N MET A 40 -9.42 8.48 2.33
CA MET A 40 -10.43 8.27 3.37
C MET A 40 -10.89 9.59 3.97
N ALA A 41 -9.99 10.52 4.25
CA ALA A 41 -10.30 11.86 4.73
C ALA A 41 -11.15 12.66 3.72
N CYS A 42 -10.96 12.41 2.43
CA CYS A 42 -11.79 12.97 1.35
C CYS A 42 -13.12 12.23 1.14
N GLY A 43 -13.42 11.20 1.94
CA GLY A 43 -14.66 10.41 1.86
C GLY A 43 -14.64 9.32 0.79
N VAL A 44 -13.49 9.04 0.16
CA VAL A 44 -13.35 7.95 -0.80
C VAL A 44 -13.30 6.63 -0.04
N ARG A 45 -14.30 5.79 -0.28
CA ARG A 45 -14.46 4.50 0.41
C ARG A 45 -14.02 3.30 -0.43
N THR A 46 -14.00 3.44 -1.74
CA THR A 46 -13.60 2.38 -2.66
C THR A 46 -12.23 2.69 -3.22
N LEU A 47 -11.25 1.86 -2.89
CA LEU A 47 -9.85 2.02 -3.28
C LEU A 47 -9.39 0.98 -4.30
N GLY A 48 -10.15 -0.11 -4.45
CA GLY A 48 -9.85 -1.19 -5.37
C GLY A 48 -11.05 -2.08 -5.58
N ARG A 49 -10.82 -3.18 -6.31
CA ARG A 49 -11.82 -4.22 -6.52
C ARG A 49 -11.22 -5.60 -6.25
N SER A 50 -12.06 -6.58 -5.90
CA SER A 50 -11.59 -7.95 -5.74
C SER A 50 -11.24 -8.55 -7.10
N PHE A 51 -10.21 -9.38 -7.17
CA PHE A 51 -9.71 -9.92 -8.43
C PHE A 51 -10.69 -10.84 -9.15
N LYS A 52 -11.56 -11.56 -8.43
CA LYS A 52 -12.46 -12.57 -9.00
C LYS A 52 -13.82 -12.01 -9.39
N TYR A 53 -14.48 -11.35 -8.45
CA TYR A 53 -15.84 -10.85 -8.63
C TYR A 53 -15.91 -9.34 -8.86
N HIS A 54 -14.79 -8.66 -8.83
CA HIS A 54 -14.71 -7.21 -8.97
C HIS A 54 -15.59 -6.44 -7.97
N ARG A 55 -15.83 -7.03 -6.80
CA ARG A 55 -16.51 -6.37 -5.67
C ARG A 55 -15.70 -5.20 -5.16
N ARG A 56 -16.36 -4.15 -4.76
CA ARG A 56 -15.72 -2.96 -4.21
C ARG A 56 -14.92 -3.31 -2.94
N ARG A 57 -13.69 -2.80 -2.88
CA ARG A 57 -12.77 -2.95 -1.75
C ARG A 57 -12.36 -1.58 -1.24
N GLY A 58 -12.47 -1.38 0.06
CA GLY A 58 -11.93 -0.23 0.76
C GLY A 58 -10.65 -0.57 1.48
N ALA A 59 -10.20 0.30 2.38
CA ALA A 59 -9.13 0.00 3.31
C ALA A 59 -9.57 -1.11 4.28
N LEU A 60 -8.76 -2.16 4.39
CA LEU A 60 -8.95 -3.24 5.35
C LEU A 60 -8.28 -2.89 6.67
N SER A 61 -7.12 -2.28 6.61
CA SER A 61 -6.29 -1.92 7.73
C SER A 61 -5.54 -0.62 7.44
N VAL A 62 -5.14 0.06 8.49
CA VAL A 62 -4.21 1.21 8.43
C VAL A 62 -2.87 0.89 9.11
N ALA A 63 -2.64 -0.39 9.41
CA ALA A 63 -1.47 -0.88 10.14
C ALA A 63 -0.34 -1.35 9.21
N ASN A 64 -0.18 -0.73 8.04
CA ASN A 64 0.90 -0.98 7.07
C ASN A 64 0.98 -2.41 6.51
N HIS A 65 -0.16 -3.10 6.39
CA HIS A 65 -0.23 -4.45 5.80
C HIS A 65 -1.47 -4.67 4.94
N ASP A 66 -2.09 -3.58 4.46
CA ASP A 66 -3.28 -3.66 3.61
C ASP A 66 -2.91 -3.92 2.15
N VAL A 67 -3.29 -5.09 1.65
CA VAL A 67 -3.10 -5.48 0.25
C VAL A 67 -4.37 -5.30 -0.60
N ASN A 68 -5.47 -4.81 -0.04
CA ASN A 68 -6.71 -4.62 -0.78
C ASN A 68 -6.66 -3.42 -1.73
N ALA A 69 -5.82 -2.44 -1.45
CA ALA A 69 -5.69 -1.20 -2.20
C ALA A 69 -4.30 -1.09 -2.83
N MET A 70 -4.12 -1.81 -3.94
CA MET A 70 -2.91 -1.68 -4.76
C MET A 70 -3.18 -0.76 -5.94
N VAL A 71 -2.21 0.10 -6.23
CA VAL A 71 -2.33 1.13 -7.25
C VAL A 71 -1.12 1.14 -8.18
N GLN A 72 -1.34 1.60 -9.41
CA GLN A 72 -0.30 2.11 -10.27
C GLN A 72 -0.08 3.57 -9.89
N ALA A 73 1.11 3.88 -9.40
CA ALA A 73 1.48 5.23 -8.99
C ALA A 73 2.40 5.86 -10.03
N VAL A 74 2.10 7.07 -10.46
CA VAL A 74 2.92 7.83 -11.41
C VAL A 74 3.28 9.17 -10.77
N HIS A 75 4.57 9.47 -10.71
CA HIS A 75 5.08 10.74 -10.23
C HIS A 75 6.38 11.10 -10.93
N ALA A 76 6.52 12.36 -11.37
CA ALA A 76 7.71 12.89 -12.04
C ALA A 76 8.21 11.99 -13.21
N GLY A 77 7.28 11.47 -14.02
CA GLY A 77 7.59 10.59 -15.15
C GLY A 77 7.99 9.16 -14.80
N ARG A 78 7.96 8.80 -13.51
CA ARG A 78 8.22 7.43 -13.05
C ARG A 78 6.92 6.73 -12.70
N SER A 79 6.81 5.46 -13.09
CA SER A 79 5.65 4.61 -12.81
C SER A 79 6.04 3.46 -11.90
N VAL A 80 5.31 3.31 -10.80
CA VAL A 80 5.50 2.24 -9.82
C VAL A 80 4.25 1.36 -9.82
N PRO A 81 4.36 0.12 -10.34
CA PRO A 81 3.23 -0.81 -10.35
C PRO A 81 3.02 -1.43 -8.98
N ASN A 82 1.77 -1.78 -8.70
CA ASN A 82 1.38 -2.53 -7.49
C ASN A 82 1.84 -1.85 -6.19
N ALA A 83 1.91 -0.52 -6.17
CA ALA A 83 2.20 0.21 -4.96
C ALA A 83 1.05 0.04 -3.96
N ARG A 84 1.38 -0.25 -2.71
CA ARG A 84 0.40 -0.35 -1.64
C ARG A 84 -0.04 1.04 -1.22
N ALA A 85 -1.34 1.31 -1.30
CA ALA A 85 -1.89 2.64 -1.00
C ALA A 85 -1.76 3.04 0.49
N ASP A 86 -1.68 2.06 1.39
CA ASP A 86 -1.49 2.28 2.83
C ASP A 86 -0.06 2.70 3.21
N LEU A 87 0.91 2.44 2.34
CA LEU A 87 2.32 2.82 2.52
C LEU A 87 2.76 3.97 1.61
N LEU A 88 2.07 4.18 0.49
CA LEU A 88 2.44 5.17 -0.51
C LEU A 88 2.22 6.59 0.04
N PRO A 89 3.28 7.38 0.33
CA PRO A 89 3.11 8.76 0.74
C PRO A 89 2.56 9.59 -0.41
N ILE A 90 1.64 10.51 -0.12
CA ILE A 90 1.23 11.47 -1.12
C ILE A 90 2.32 12.54 -1.30
N VAL A 91 2.54 12.89 -2.56
CA VAL A 91 3.45 13.99 -2.94
C VAL A 91 2.75 14.84 -4.00
N GLU A 92 3.19 16.09 -4.15
CA GLU A 92 2.59 17.02 -5.11
C GLU A 92 2.66 16.45 -6.53
N GLY A 93 1.53 16.41 -7.22
CA GLY A 93 1.42 15.87 -8.58
C GLY A 93 1.39 14.35 -8.69
N LEU A 94 1.32 13.60 -7.58
CA LEU A 94 1.13 12.15 -7.62
C LEU A 94 -0.16 11.80 -8.37
N ALA A 95 -0.08 10.89 -9.33
CA ALA A 95 -1.24 10.29 -9.98
C ALA A 95 -1.30 8.80 -9.64
N ALA A 96 -2.44 8.35 -9.14
CA ALA A 96 -2.65 6.95 -8.78
C ALA A 96 -3.93 6.39 -9.42
N THR A 97 -3.87 5.14 -9.87
CA THR A 97 -5.01 4.40 -10.40
C THR A 97 -5.05 3.00 -9.81
N ALA A 98 -6.24 2.48 -9.53
CA ALA A 98 -6.38 1.11 -9.05
C ALA A 98 -5.98 0.10 -10.14
N VAL A 99 -5.16 -0.88 -9.80
CA VAL A 99 -4.61 -1.83 -10.79
C VAL A 99 -5.60 -2.90 -11.25
N ASN A 100 -6.64 -3.15 -10.49
CA ASN A 100 -7.60 -4.23 -10.75
C ASN A 100 -8.98 -3.75 -11.21
N ALA A 101 -9.07 -2.56 -11.78
CA ALA A 101 -10.30 -2.00 -12.32
C ALA A 101 -10.10 -1.57 -13.78
N LYS A 102 -10.77 -2.25 -14.71
CA LYS A 102 -10.69 -1.90 -16.14
C LYS A 102 -11.76 -0.87 -16.49
N GLY A 103 -11.34 0.35 -16.81
CA GLY A 103 -12.24 1.48 -17.06
C GLY A 103 -12.56 2.29 -15.80
N GLY A 104 -11.72 2.18 -14.77
CA GLY A 104 -11.84 2.88 -13.49
C GLY A 104 -12.76 2.19 -12.48
N LEU A 105 -12.60 2.55 -11.22
CA LEU A 105 -13.34 1.91 -10.12
C LEU A 105 -14.86 2.04 -10.22
N ALA A 106 -15.36 3.15 -10.77
CA ALA A 106 -16.79 3.41 -10.90
C ALA A 106 -17.42 2.67 -12.09
N GLY A 107 -16.67 2.55 -13.21
CA GLY A 107 -17.16 2.02 -14.49
C GLY A 107 -16.65 0.61 -14.82
N ASP A 108 -16.19 -0.15 -13.85
CA ASP A 108 -15.61 -1.47 -14.08
C ASP A 108 -16.66 -2.46 -14.61
N ARG A 109 -16.60 -2.73 -15.91
CA ARG A 109 -17.50 -3.66 -16.60
C ARG A 109 -17.38 -5.10 -16.09
N ARG A 110 -16.24 -5.46 -15.49
CA ARG A 110 -16.02 -6.79 -14.91
C ARG A 110 -16.80 -7.01 -13.63
N ALA A 111 -17.37 -5.96 -13.03
CA ALA A 111 -18.29 -6.08 -11.88
C ALA A 111 -19.52 -6.94 -12.18
N LEU A 112 -19.85 -7.16 -13.46
CA LEU A 112 -20.90 -8.10 -13.88
C LEU A 112 -20.59 -9.55 -13.46
N LEU A 113 -19.30 -9.90 -13.27
CA LEU A 113 -18.89 -11.23 -12.78
C LEU A 113 -19.44 -11.55 -11.39
N ASP A 114 -19.79 -10.56 -10.60
CA ASP A 114 -20.42 -10.78 -9.29
C ASP A 114 -21.80 -11.41 -9.42
N SER A 115 -22.56 -11.05 -10.44
CA SER A 115 -23.88 -11.66 -10.76
C SER A 115 -23.75 -13.13 -11.16
N LEU A 116 -22.58 -13.53 -11.65
CA LEU A 116 -22.27 -14.91 -12.03
C LEU A 116 -21.57 -15.70 -10.90
N SER A 117 -21.52 -15.15 -9.70
CA SER A 117 -20.76 -15.73 -8.58
C SER A 117 -21.14 -17.16 -8.22
N ALA A 118 -22.42 -17.52 -8.38
CA ALA A 118 -22.91 -18.88 -8.15
C ALA A 118 -22.27 -19.93 -9.08
N PHE A 119 -21.89 -19.53 -10.30
CA PHE A 119 -21.26 -20.40 -11.30
C PHE A 119 -19.72 -20.40 -11.23
N LEU A 120 -19.14 -19.55 -10.40
CA LEU A 120 -17.71 -19.39 -10.24
C LEU A 120 -17.25 -19.78 -8.82
N PRO A 121 -17.39 -21.06 -8.41
CA PRO A 121 -16.98 -21.48 -7.07
C PRO A 121 -15.48 -21.29 -6.85
N VAL A 122 -15.03 -21.34 -5.60
CA VAL A 122 -13.60 -21.30 -5.27
C VAL A 122 -12.87 -22.46 -5.95
N GLY A 123 -11.75 -22.15 -6.59
CA GLY A 123 -10.94 -23.15 -7.29
C GLY A 123 -11.44 -23.58 -8.67
N PHE A 124 -12.44 -22.90 -9.25
CA PHE A 124 -12.94 -23.23 -10.60
C PHE A 124 -11.82 -23.28 -11.66
N TYR A 125 -10.84 -22.41 -11.57
CA TYR A 125 -9.71 -22.32 -12.49
C TYR A 125 -8.74 -23.51 -12.39
N TYR A 126 -8.58 -24.12 -11.23
CA TYR A 126 -7.77 -25.34 -11.09
C TYR A 126 -8.42 -26.53 -11.79
N LYS A 127 -9.75 -26.55 -11.89
CA LYS A 127 -10.50 -27.68 -12.45
C LYS A 127 -10.72 -27.56 -13.95
N ALA A 128 -10.80 -26.31 -14.47
CA ALA A 128 -11.27 -26.08 -15.83
C ALA A 128 -10.14 -25.67 -16.80
N PHE A 129 -9.01 -25.16 -16.34
CA PHE A 129 -8.05 -24.45 -17.20
C PHE A 129 -6.60 -24.97 -17.15
N TYR A 130 -6.38 -26.21 -16.75
CA TYR A 130 -5.03 -26.78 -16.58
C TYR A 130 -4.47 -27.51 -17.82
N GLY A 131 -5.20 -27.58 -18.92
CA GLY A 131 -4.74 -28.27 -20.15
C GLY A 131 -3.46 -27.64 -20.71
N LYS A 132 -2.37 -28.42 -20.81
CA LYS A 132 -1.02 -27.94 -21.20
C LYS A 132 -1.00 -27.08 -22.47
N ARG A 133 -1.82 -27.39 -23.48
CA ARG A 133 -1.86 -26.68 -24.77
C ARG A 133 -2.59 -25.33 -24.69
N LEU A 134 -3.56 -25.21 -23.80
CA LEU A 134 -4.40 -24.02 -23.66
C LEU A 134 -3.97 -23.15 -22.48
N PHE A 135 -3.10 -23.66 -21.60
CA PHE A 135 -2.66 -22.95 -20.39
C PHE A 135 -2.05 -21.59 -20.68
N PRO A 136 -1.16 -21.38 -21.67
CA PRO A 136 -0.60 -20.04 -21.94
C PRO A 136 -1.67 -19.01 -22.31
N TYR A 137 -2.74 -19.46 -22.99
CA TYR A 137 -3.86 -18.59 -23.35
C TYR A 137 -4.69 -18.21 -22.10
N TRP A 138 -4.98 -19.20 -21.25
CA TRP A 138 -5.69 -18.95 -19.99
C TRP A 138 -4.87 -18.14 -19.00
N GLU A 139 -3.57 -18.37 -18.92
CA GLU A 139 -2.66 -17.58 -18.09
C GLU A 139 -2.72 -16.10 -18.44
N ARG A 140 -2.64 -15.79 -19.74
CA ARG A 140 -2.73 -14.41 -20.22
C ARG A 140 -4.06 -13.76 -19.86
N LEU A 141 -5.15 -14.48 -20.05
CA LEU A 141 -6.48 -14.00 -19.68
C LEU A 141 -6.60 -13.75 -18.18
N PHE A 142 -6.07 -14.66 -17.36
CA PHE A 142 -6.10 -14.49 -15.90
C PHE A 142 -5.21 -13.36 -15.42
N ARG A 143 -4.04 -13.14 -16.03
CA ARG A 143 -3.21 -11.97 -15.73
C ARG A 143 -3.94 -10.67 -15.96
N GLU A 144 -4.67 -10.56 -17.06
CA GLU A 144 -5.50 -9.39 -17.34
C GLU A 144 -6.67 -9.25 -16.33
N LEU A 145 -7.26 -10.37 -15.91
CA LEU A 145 -8.35 -10.36 -14.93
C LEU A 145 -7.90 -10.00 -13.53
N THR A 146 -6.72 -10.44 -13.10
CA THR A 146 -6.17 -10.13 -11.78
C THR A 146 -5.75 -8.68 -11.64
N GLY A 147 -5.57 -7.94 -12.76
CA GLY A 147 -5.30 -6.52 -12.75
C GLY A 147 -3.98 -6.18 -12.05
N LEU A 148 -2.91 -6.90 -12.39
CA LEU A 148 -1.56 -6.51 -11.98
C LEU A 148 -1.16 -5.23 -12.70
N GLY A 149 -0.48 -4.32 -12.00
CA GLY A 149 0.04 -3.09 -12.60
C GLY A 149 1.06 -3.36 -13.71
N GLU A 150 1.25 -2.37 -14.54
CA GLU A 150 2.17 -2.45 -15.69
C GLU A 150 3.56 -1.98 -15.29
N VAL A 151 4.57 -2.81 -15.60
CA VAL A 151 5.98 -2.45 -15.39
C VAL A 151 6.42 -1.51 -16.50
N ASP A 152 6.98 -0.38 -16.13
CA ASP A 152 7.62 0.53 -17.06
C ASP A 152 9.03 0.01 -17.39
N LEU A 153 9.17 -0.61 -18.56
CA LEU A 153 10.45 -1.16 -19.05
C LEU A 153 11.45 -0.06 -19.47
N GLN A 154 10.99 1.17 -19.64
CA GLN A 154 11.82 2.32 -20.01
C GLN A 154 12.19 3.18 -18.81
N ALA A 155 11.69 2.86 -17.62
CA ALA A 155 12.02 3.59 -16.42
C ALA A 155 13.54 3.61 -16.19
N PRO A 156 14.13 4.78 -15.95
CA PRO A 156 15.56 4.88 -15.68
C PRO A 156 15.88 4.07 -14.41
N ARG A 157 16.95 3.31 -14.45
CA ARG A 157 17.43 2.56 -13.29
C ARG A 157 17.74 3.55 -12.17
N SER A 158 17.11 3.39 -11.02
CA SER A 158 17.54 4.10 -9.83
C SER A 158 18.82 3.42 -9.32
N VAL A 159 19.91 4.17 -9.31
CA VAL A 159 21.13 3.69 -8.65
C VAL A 159 20.97 4.07 -7.18
N SER A 160 20.75 3.08 -6.34
CA SER A 160 20.82 3.27 -4.89
C SER A 160 22.29 3.23 -4.45
N ALA A 161 22.70 4.20 -3.65
CA ALA A 161 24.00 4.13 -3.02
C ALA A 161 24.07 2.87 -2.13
N LYS A 162 25.14 2.10 -2.30
CA LYS A 162 25.41 0.96 -1.40
C LYS A 162 26.16 1.49 -0.20
N ARG A 163 25.69 1.15 0.98
CA ARG A 163 26.34 1.46 2.24
C ARG A 163 26.64 0.15 2.96
N TYR A 164 27.84 0.02 3.45
CA TYR A 164 28.27 -1.12 4.24
C TYR A 164 28.48 -0.64 5.67
N GLU A 165 27.82 -1.27 6.60
CA GLU A 165 27.90 -0.97 8.03
C GLU A 165 28.18 -2.25 8.80
N PHE A 166 28.75 -2.12 9.97
CA PHE A 166 29.03 -3.22 10.88
C PHE A 166 28.33 -2.91 12.20
N ALA A 167 27.72 -3.91 12.78
CA ALA A 167 27.06 -3.84 14.08
C ALA A 167 27.17 -5.20 14.77
N ASP A 168 27.16 -5.24 16.09
CA ASP A 168 27.14 -6.48 16.86
C ASP A 168 25.80 -7.20 16.69
N VAL A 169 24.71 -6.42 16.62
CA VAL A 169 23.35 -6.91 16.47
C VAL A 169 22.63 -6.11 15.40
N VAL A 170 22.02 -6.82 14.43
CA VAL A 170 21.13 -6.21 13.43
C VAL A 170 19.71 -6.66 13.72
N VAL A 171 18.81 -5.70 14.00
CA VAL A 171 17.39 -5.94 14.19
C VAL A 171 16.64 -5.51 12.94
N VAL A 172 15.89 -6.42 12.33
CA VAL A 172 15.07 -6.14 11.16
C VAL A 172 13.59 -6.06 11.56
N GLY A 173 13.01 -4.89 11.39
CA GLY A 173 11.65 -4.56 11.79
C GLY A 173 11.61 -3.68 13.04
N GLY A 174 11.18 -2.42 12.87
CA GLY A 174 11.06 -1.40 13.92
C GLY A 174 9.71 -1.38 14.62
N GLY A 175 8.98 -2.49 14.64
CA GLY A 175 7.76 -2.63 15.44
C GLY A 175 8.04 -2.77 16.94
N PRO A 176 7.00 -2.94 17.80
CA PRO A 176 7.18 -3.00 19.25
C PRO A 176 8.19 -4.05 19.70
N SER A 177 8.17 -5.23 19.09
CA SER A 177 9.11 -6.32 19.42
C SER A 177 10.54 -5.99 18.99
N GLY A 178 10.71 -5.42 17.79
CA GLY A 178 12.03 -5.03 17.29
C GLY A 178 12.64 -3.90 18.10
N LEU A 179 11.85 -2.89 18.46
CA LEU A 179 12.28 -1.81 19.35
C LEU A 179 12.70 -2.34 20.73
N ALA A 180 11.93 -3.24 21.32
CA ALA A 180 12.27 -3.86 22.58
C ALA A 180 13.58 -4.68 22.50
N ALA A 181 13.77 -5.45 21.41
CA ALA A 181 14.98 -6.22 21.18
C ALA A 181 16.20 -5.32 20.99
N ALA A 182 16.07 -4.25 20.18
CA ALA A 182 17.14 -3.31 19.94
C ALA A 182 17.55 -2.59 21.23
N LEU A 183 16.58 -2.13 22.04
CA LEU A 183 16.85 -1.52 23.34
C LEU A 183 17.53 -2.48 24.31
N ALA A 184 17.08 -3.74 24.37
CA ALA A 184 17.70 -4.74 25.24
C ALA A 184 19.16 -5.01 24.86
N ALA A 185 19.45 -5.14 23.56
CA ALA A 185 20.80 -5.33 23.07
C ALA A 185 21.69 -4.10 23.34
N ALA A 186 21.19 -2.90 23.07
CA ALA A 186 21.92 -1.65 23.34
C ALA A 186 22.19 -1.47 24.84
N ASN A 187 21.23 -1.77 25.71
CA ASN A 187 21.41 -1.72 27.17
C ASN A 187 22.43 -2.75 27.66
N ALA A 188 22.63 -3.84 26.92
CA ALA A 188 23.68 -4.82 27.20
C ALA A 188 25.06 -4.39 26.67
N GLY A 189 25.17 -3.22 26.05
CA GLY A 189 26.42 -2.63 25.55
C GLY A 189 26.79 -3.02 24.11
N ALA A 190 25.89 -3.65 23.37
CA ALA A 190 26.12 -4.00 21.98
C ALA A 190 25.93 -2.77 21.05
N ASP A 191 26.70 -2.70 19.97
CA ASP A 191 26.42 -1.82 18.84
C ASP A 191 25.27 -2.38 18.03
N VAL A 192 24.18 -1.62 17.88
CA VAL A 192 22.91 -2.12 17.33
C VAL A 192 22.49 -1.31 16.11
N ALA A 193 22.26 -2.00 14.99
CA ALA A 193 21.62 -1.45 13.82
C ALA A 193 20.14 -1.90 13.76
N LEU A 194 19.20 -0.95 13.80
CA LEU A 194 17.77 -1.18 13.60
C LEU A 194 17.36 -0.74 12.20
N VAL A 195 16.76 -1.63 11.43
CA VAL A 195 16.32 -1.40 10.04
C VAL A 195 14.84 -1.68 9.90
N ASP A 196 14.12 -0.80 9.23
CA ASP A 196 12.69 -0.98 8.91
C ASP A 196 12.40 -0.52 7.47
N GLU A 197 11.39 -1.09 6.83
CA GLU A 197 10.93 -0.68 5.50
C GLU A 197 10.10 0.61 5.53
N ASN A 198 9.56 0.95 6.70
CA ASN A 198 8.74 2.13 6.89
C ASN A 198 9.60 3.35 7.24
N PRO A 199 9.14 4.57 6.91
CA PRO A 199 9.86 5.79 7.23
C PRO A 199 9.91 6.11 8.73
N GLN A 200 9.12 5.40 9.54
CA GLN A 200 9.04 5.61 10.99
C GLN A 200 8.92 4.27 11.72
N PHE A 201 9.56 4.20 12.87
CA PHE A 201 9.47 3.06 13.78
C PHE A 201 8.17 3.07 14.59
N GLY A 202 7.83 1.95 15.20
CA GLY A 202 6.66 1.79 16.06
C GLY A 202 5.69 0.71 15.56
N GLY A 203 5.61 0.49 14.25
CA GLY A 203 4.77 -0.55 13.66
C GLY A 203 3.32 -0.52 14.16
N SER A 204 2.78 -1.66 14.58
CA SER A 204 1.42 -1.76 15.12
C SER A 204 1.23 -1.02 16.45
N GLY A 205 2.29 -0.71 17.18
CA GLY A 205 2.21 0.07 18.42
C GLY A 205 1.66 1.48 18.22
N ILE A 206 1.86 2.06 17.01
CA ILE A 206 1.36 3.39 16.67
C ILE A 206 -0.16 3.45 16.65
N TYR A 207 -0.82 2.35 16.31
CA TYR A 207 -2.27 2.23 16.18
C TYR A 207 -2.94 1.55 17.38
N ALA A 208 -2.15 1.10 18.35
CA ALA A 208 -2.68 0.44 19.54
C ALA A 208 -3.38 1.48 20.43
N LEU A 209 -4.63 1.19 20.80
CA LEU A 209 -5.38 2.04 21.71
C LEU A 209 -4.64 2.11 23.06
N GLY A 210 -4.39 3.33 23.54
CA GLY A 210 -3.70 3.57 24.81
C GLY A 210 -2.18 3.58 24.76
N SER A 211 -1.56 3.41 23.59
CA SER A 211 -0.13 3.65 23.43
C SER A 211 0.13 5.16 23.36
N ASP A 212 1.03 5.66 24.19
CA ASP A 212 1.57 7.01 24.03
C ASP A 212 2.54 7.01 22.85
N PRO A 213 2.23 7.70 21.73
CA PRO A 213 3.13 7.73 20.56
C PRO A 213 4.51 8.30 20.90
N ALA A 214 4.60 9.19 21.93
CA ALA A 214 5.85 9.78 22.38
C ALA A 214 6.73 8.79 23.16
N ALA A 215 6.16 7.72 23.70
CA ALA A 215 6.90 6.67 24.41
C ALA A 215 7.58 5.68 23.44
N LEU A 216 7.12 5.58 22.19
CA LEU A 216 7.62 4.66 21.18
C LEU A 216 8.78 5.23 20.35
N GLY A 217 9.07 6.51 20.45
CA GLY A 217 10.08 7.22 19.66
C GLY A 217 11.27 7.77 20.46
N ARG A 218 11.44 7.38 21.71
CA ARG A 218 12.58 7.77 22.56
C ARG A 218 13.59 6.65 22.69
#